data_51be560a7a7d3bdcc12709e30f009fac
#
_entry.id   51be560a7a7d3bdcc12709e30f009fac
#
_cell.length_a   1.000
_cell.length_b   1.000
_cell.length_c   1.000
_cell.angle_alpha   90.00
_cell.angle_beta   90.00
_cell.angle_gamma   90.00
#
_symmetry.space_group_name_H-M   'P 1'
#
loop_
_entity.id
_entity.type
_entity.pdbx_description
1 polymer ?
#
loop_
_entity_poly.entity_id
_entity_poly.type
_entity_poly.pdbx_seq_one_letter_code
_entity_poly.pdbx_strand_id
1 'polypeptide(L)'
;LVDCAISDYLDKDEFLAQLKAGGFRRAVKAVFHQGACSDTTASDGRYVMDVNYAYSCALLDFCAAEMTPLIYASSAATYGAHAEFREDPACEGPLNVYGWSKLLFDQRVRRLPPGGSQVVGLRYFNVYGEREQHKGRMASVAYHFFNQYRAEGHVRLFEGSGGYGNGEQRRDFVSVEDVVKL
;
A
#
# COMPACT_ATOMS: atom_id res chain seq x y z
N LEU A 1 17.01 -3.08 -9.17
CA LEU A 1 17.78 -2.99 -7.92
C LEU A 1 19.29 -2.72 -8.14
N VAL A 2 19.75 -2.76 -9.41
CA VAL A 2 21.19 -2.61 -9.76
C VAL A 2 21.79 -1.31 -9.22
N ASP A 3 20.99 -0.24 -9.14
CA ASP A 3 21.44 1.08 -8.69
C ASP A 3 21.18 1.33 -7.20
N CYS A 4 20.75 0.32 -6.47
CA CYS A 4 20.41 0.43 -5.05
C CYS A 4 21.50 -0.19 -4.18
N ALA A 5 21.94 0.54 -3.16
CA ALA A 5 22.85 0.02 -2.14
C ALA A 5 22.08 -0.85 -1.15
N ILE A 6 21.84 -2.10 -1.50
CA ILE A 6 21.20 -3.10 -0.62
C ILE A 6 22.23 -4.08 -0.12
N SER A 7 22.13 -4.47 1.14
CA SER A 7 23.07 -5.41 1.78
C SER A 7 22.70 -6.86 1.50
N ASP A 8 21.39 -7.15 1.43
CA ASP A 8 20.88 -8.51 1.25
C ASP A 8 19.47 -8.48 0.67
N TYR A 9 19.02 -9.62 0.12
CA TYR A 9 17.69 -9.82 -0.42
C TYR A 9 17.17 -11.20 -0.04
N LEU A 10 15.95 -11.26 0.46
CA LEU A 10 15.21 -12.49 0.73
C LEU A 10 13.86 -12.47 0.02
N ASP A 11 13.43 -13.63 -0.48
CA ASP A 11 12.05 -13.81 -0.90
C ASP A 11 11.10 -13.61 0.28
N LYS A 12 9.89 -13.09 0.01
CA LYS A 12 8.91 -12.76 1.07
C LYS A 12 8.53 -13.94 1.96
N ASP A 13 8.48 -15.16 1.39
CA ASP A 13 8.07 -16.35 2.14
C ASP A 13 9.24 -16.88 2.97
N GLU A 14 10.45 -16.83 2.43
CA GLU A 14 11.68 -17.14 3.16
C GLU A 14 11.90 -16.13 4.30
N PHE A 15 11.75 -14.84 4.02
CA PHE A 15 11.85 -13.80 5.04
C PHE A 15 10.85 -14.03 6.18
N LEU A 16 9.59 -14.34 5.87
CA LEU A 16 8.57 -14.61 6.88
C LEU A 16 8.89 -15.86 7.71
N ALA A 17 9.43 -16.90 7.09
CA ALA A 17 9.85 -18.11 7.79
C ALA A 17 11.00 -17.82 8.76
N GLN A 18 12.02 -17.09 8.31
CA GLN A 18 13.13 -16.68 9.17
C GLN A 18 12.68 -15.74 10.30
N LEU A 19 11.78 -14.81 10.01
CA LEU A 19 11.20 -13.91 11.01
C LEU A 19 10.52 -14.70 12.15
N LYS A 20 9.67 -15.66 11.78
CA LYS A 20 8.97 -16.54 12.73
C LYS A 20 9.92 -17.44 13.53
N ALA A 21 11.05 -17.82 12.95
CA ALA A 21 12.11 -18.57 13.63
C ALA A 21 12.97 -17.69 14.55
N GLY A 22 12.74 -16.37 14.59
CA GLY A 22 13.50 -15.44 15.45
C GLY A 22 14.84 -15.00 14.87
N GLY A 23 15.05 -15.13 13.54
CA GLY A 23 16.31 -14.85 12.87
C GLY A 23 16.74 -13.36 12.88
N PHE A 24 15.82 -12.42 13.04
CA PHE A 24 16.10 -10.98 12.98
C PHE A 24 16.06 -10.28 14.33
N ARG A 25 16.02 -11.02 15.43
CA ARG A 25 15.96 -10.44 16.77
C ARG A 25 17.13 -9.51 17.04
N ARG A 26 16.81 -8.32 17.57
CA ARG A 26 17.79 -7.26 17.92
C ARG A 26 18.67 -6.77 16.75
N ALA A 27 18.40 -7.21 15.51
CA ALA A 27 19.18 -6.81 14.33
C ALA A 27 18.52 -5.68 13.54
N VAL A 28 17.21 -5.48 13.67
CA VAL A 28 16.44 -4.55 12.87
C VAL A 28 16.19 -3.25 13.63
N LYS A 29 16.53 -2.12 13.03
CA LYS A 29 16.31 -0.78 13.61
C LYS A 29 14.93 -0.19 13.29
N ALA A 30 14.39 -0.51 12.12
CA ALA A 30 13.06 -0.10 11.67
C ALA A 30 12.58 -1.03 10.56
N VAL A 31 11.27 -1.16 10.41
CA VAL A 31 10.64 -1.90 9.30
C VAL A 31 9.82 -0.93 8.45
N PHE A 32 10.10 -0.90 7.14
CA PHE A 32 9.30 -0.20 6.13
C PHE A 32 8.52 -1.23 5.32
N HIS A 33 7.29 -1.47 5.71
CA HIS A 33 6.43 -2.48 5.08
C HIS A 33 5.62 -1.86 3.93
N GLN A 34 6.17 -1.91 2.72
CA GLN A 34 5.56 -1.39 1.50
C GLN A 34 4.99 -2.50 0.60
N GLY A 35 5.36 -3.76 0.86
CA GLY A 35 4.94 -4.91 0.06
C GLY A 35 3.47 -5.26 0.24
N ALA A 36 2.78 -5.57 -0.86
CA ALA A 36 1.39 -6.04 -0.85
C ALA A 36 1.00 -6.63 -2.22
N CYS A 37 -0.07 -7.43 -2.25
CA CYS A 37 -0.86 -7.60 -3.46
C CYS A 37 -1.64 -6.30 -3.68
N SER A 38 -1.23 -5.48 -4.65
CA SER A 38 -1.84 -4.18 -4.95
C SER A 38 -2.91 -4.24 -6.02
N ASP A 39 -3.23 -5.42 -6.55
CA ASP A 39 -4.29 -5.61 -7.53
C ASP A 39 -5.66 -5.46 -6.88
N THR A 40 -6.29 -4.30 -7.09
CA THR A 40 -7.62 -3.99 -6.56
C THR A 40 -8.74 -4.78 -7.22
N THR A 41 -8.42 -5.51 -8.30
CA THR A 41 -9.37 -6.37 -9.06
C THR A 41 -9.13 -7.86 -8.81
N ALA A 42 -8.21 -8.21 -7.92
CA ALA A 42 -7.92 -9.60 -7.59
C ALA A 42 -9.17 -10.32 -7.07
N SER A 43 -9.49 -11.46 -7.67
CA SER A 43 -10.65 -12.29 -7.32
C SER A 43 -10.35 -13.32 -6.22
N ASP A 44 -9.08 -13.68 -6.03
CA ASP A 44 -8.67 -14.57 -4.93
C ASP A 44 -8.54 -13.80 -3.62
N GLY A 45 -9.67 -13.69 -2.91
CA GLY A 45 -9.72 -13.00 -1.63
C GLY A 45 -8.85 -13.63 -0.55
N ARG A 46 -8.65 -14.96 -0.58
CA ARG A 46 -7.78 -15.65 0.37
C ARG A 46 -6.34 -15.23 0.17
N TYR A 47 -5.85 -15.27 -1.05
CA TYR A 47 -4.50 -14.83 -1.37
C TYR A 47 -4.27 -13.36 -0.95
N VAL A 48 -5.22 -12.47 -1.26
CA VAL A 48 -5.11 -11.06 -0.86
C VAL A 48 -5.04 -10.91 0.66
N MET A 49 -5.87 -11.63 1.41
CA MET A 49 -5.85 -11.58 2.88
C MET A 49 -4.57 -12.17 3.47
N ASP A 50 -4.07 -13.27 2.91
CA ASP A 50 -2.83 -13.89 3.39
C ASP A 50 -1.63 -12.96 3.16
N VAL A 51 -1.50 -12.37 1.97
CA VAL A 51 -0.38 -11.50 1.61
C VAL A 51 -0.48 -10.12 2.27
N ASN A 52 -1.67 -9.52 2.35
CA ASN A 52 -1.81 -8.15 2.83
C ASN A 52 -2.09 -8.07 4.35
N TYR A 53 -2.93 -8.94 4.88
CA TYR A 53 -3.33 -8.88 6.28
C TYR A 53 -2.50 -9.81 7.16
N ALA A 54 -2.48 -11.11 6.87
CA ALA A 54 -1.80 -12.08 7.75
C ALA A 54 -0.27 -11.84 7.78
N TYR A 55 0.33 -11.53 6.65
CA TYR A 55 1.75 -11.16 6.56
C TYR A 55 2.05 -9.88 7.36
N SER A 56 1.25 -8.84 7.19
CA SER A 56 1.39 -7.58 7.94
C SER A 56 1.24 -7.80 9.45
N CYS A 57 0.32 -8.68 9.86
CA CYS A 57 0.16 -9.04 11.28
C CYS A 57 1.42 -9.69 11.84
N ALA A 58 2.06 -10.59 11.10
CA ALA A 58 3.31 -11.22 11.56
C ALA A 58 4.45 -10.22 11.72
N LEU A 59 4.56 -9.24 10.81
CA LEU A 59 5.51 -8.12 10.94
C LEU A 59 5.21 -7.26 12.17
N LEU A 60 3.94 -6.93 12.37
CA LEU A 60 3.52 -6.14 13.53
C LEU A 60 3.85 -6.84 14.84
N ASP A 61 3.57 -8.14 14.93
CA ASP A 61 3.84 -8.93 16.13
C ASP A 61 5.36 -8.99 16.42
N PHE A 62 6.19 -9.15 15.38
CA PHE A 62 7.64 -9.05 15.51
C PHE A 62 8.07 -7.66 15.98
N CYS A 63 7.60 -6.60 15.34
CA CYS A 63 7.96 -5.22 15.68
C CYS A 63 7.55 -4.88 17.11
N ALA A 64 6.38 -5.33 17.56
CA ALA A 64 5.94 -5.14 18.93
C ALA A 64 6.82 -5.90 19.95
N ALA A 65 7.19 -7.14 19.65
CA ALA A 65 8.04 -7.95 20.52
C ALA A 65 9.48 -7.42 20.66
N GLU A 66 10.02 -6.87 19.56
CA GLU A 66 11.40 -6.37 19.51
C GLU A 66 11.49 -4.85 19.78
N MET A 67 10.37 -4.18 20.06
CA MET A 67 10.28 -2.72 20.21
C MET A 67 10.84 -1.97 18.97
N THR A 68 10.65 -2.55 17.79
CA THR A 68 11.13 -2.02 16.51
C THR A 68 10.06 -1.14 15.88
N PRO A 69 10.37 0.10 15.44
CA PRO A 69 9.43 0.94 14.71
C PRO A 69 8.95 0.30 13.41
N LEU A 70 7.64 0.45 13.11
CA LEU A 70 7.01 -0.03 11.88
C LEU A 70 6.35 1.13 11.15
N ILE A 71 6.76 1.36 9.90
CA ILE A 71 6.06 2.24 8.95
C ILE A 71 5.45 1.36 7.87
N TYR A 72 4.14 1.45 7.65
CA TYR A 72 3.47 0.58 6.69
C TYR A 72 2.59 1.33 5.70
N ALA A 73 2.46 0.77 4.50
CA ALA A 73 1.56 1.24 3.48
C ALA A 73 0.13 0.78 3.75
N SER A 74 -0.72 1.67 4.25
CA SER A 74 -2.16 1.57 4.13
C SER A 74 -2.60 2.12 2.76
N SER A 75 -3.85 2.45 2.56
CA SER A 75 -4.37 2.89 1.26
C SER A 75 -5.60 3.77 1.41
N ALA A 76 -5.77 4.72 0.51
CA ALA A 76 -7.02 5.45 0.34
C ALA A 76 -8.22 4.54 -0.04
N ALA A 77 -7.97 3.31 -0.52
CA ALA A 77 -9.03 2.31 -0.74
C ALA A 77 -9.79 1.94 0.54
N THR A 78 -9.27 2.27 1.72
CA THR A 78 -9.97 2.12 3.00
C THR A 78 -11.18 3.02 3.14
N TYR A 79 -11.20 4.15 2.45
CA TYR A 79 -12.33 5.10 2.45
C TYR A 79 -13.50 4.66 1.55
N GLY A 80 -13.22 3.86 0.51
CA GLY A 80 -14.23 3.39 -0.43
C GLY A 80 -14.91 4.51 -1.21
N ALA A 81 -16.25 4.60 -1.10
CA ALA A 81 -17.06 5.60 -1.79
C ALA A 81 -17.43 6.82 -0.91
N HIS A 82 -16.79 6.99 0.24
CA HIS A 82 -17.06 8.16 1.07
C HIS A 82 -16.65 9.46 0.38
N ALA A 83 -17.38 10.53 0.66
CA ALA A 83 -17.08 11.86 0.12
C ALA A 83 -15.97 12.59 0.92
N GLU A 84 -15.77 12.19 2.17
CA GLU A 84 -14.75 12.75 3.06
C GLU A 84 -13.64 11.73 3.28
N PHE A 85 -12.40 12.20 3.17
CA PHE A 85 -11.19 11.41 3.35
C PHE A 85 -10.44 11.92 4.59
N ARG A 86 -10.85 11.42 5.74
CA ARG A 86 -10.23 11.72 7.04
C ARG A 86 -9.87 10.42 7.76
N GLU A 87 -8.87 10.47 8.62
CA GLU A 87 -8.46 9.33 9.47
C GLU A 87 -9.46 9.07 10.59
N ASP A 88 -10.73 9.07 10.25
CA ASP A 88 -11.87 8.81 11.14
C ASP A 88 -12.55 7.48 10.72
N PRO A 89 -12.82 6.56 11.66
CA PRO A 89 -13.55 5.32 11.37
C PRO A 89 -14.90 5.54 10.67
N ALA A 90 -15.56 6.68 10.89
CA ALA A 90 -16.82 7.03 10.21
C ALA A 90 -16.65 7.27 8.71
N CYS A 91 -15.42 7.53 8.24
CA CYS A 91 -15.09 7.74 6.84
C CYS A 91 -14.57 6.47 6.16
N GLU A 92 -14.67 5.30 6.78
CA GLU A 92 -14.11 4.04 6.28
C GLU A 92 -15.21 3.13 5.74
N GLY A 93 -15.05 2.64 4.50
CA GLY A 93 -16.00 1.75 3.85
C GLY A 93 -15.46 1.12 2.57
N PRO A 94 -14.46 0.21 2.66
CA PRO A 94 -13.82 -0.38 1.49
C PRO A 94 -14.80 -1.06 0.55
N LEU A 95 -14.56 -0.95 -0.76
CA LEU A 95 -15.42 -1.52 -1.81
C LEU A 95 -14.94 -2.88 -2.33
N ASN A 96 -13.72 -3.30 -1.98
CA ASN A 96 -13.13 -4.55 -2.48
C ASN A 96 -12.23 -5.21 -1.42
N VAL A 97 -11.82 -6.45 -1.69
CA VAL A 97 -11.01 -7.26 -0.76
C VAL A 97 -9.67 -6.58 -0.45
N TYR A 98 -9.06 -5.92 -1.44
CA TYR A 98 -7.82 -5.16 -1.23
C TYR A 98 -8.01 -4.07 -0.17
N GLY A 99 -9.02 -3.22 -0.32
CA GLY A 99 -9.34 -2.16 0.64
C GLY A 99 -9.64 -2.73 2.03
N TRP A 100 -10.42 -3.82 2.11
CA TRP A 100 -10.69 -4.51 3.37
C TRP A 100 -9.43 -5.08 4.02
N SER A 101 -8.51 -5.66 3.24
CA SER A 101 -7.25 -6.18 3.79
C SER A 101 -6.40 -5.08 4.46
N LYS A 102 -6.40 -3.88 3.89
CA LYS A 102 -5.70 -2.72 4.46
C LYS A 102 -6.43 -2.16 5.68
N LEU A 103 -7.75 -2.00 5.61
CA LEU A 103 -8.54 -1.50 6.74
C LEU A 103 -8.49 -2.43 7.96
N LEU A 104 -8.58 -3.73 7.78
CA LEU A 104 -8.48 -4.68 8.89
C LEU A 104 -7.13 -4.60 9.59
N PHE A 105 -6.06 -4.35 8.84
CA PHE A 105 -4.74 -4.12 9.43
C PHE A 105 -4.68 -2.78 10.18
N ASP A 106 -5.21 -1.69 9.61
CA ASP A 106 -5.34 -0.40 10.32
C ASP A 106 -6.11 -0.57 11.63
N GLN A 107 -7.22 -1.34 11.62
CA GLN A 107 -8.01 -1.62 12.82
C GLN A 107 -7.24 -2.43 13.85
N ARG A 108 -6.39 -3.38 13.45
CA ARG A 108 -5.52 -4.13 14.35
C ARG A 108 -4.50 -3.20 15.00
N VAL A 109 -3.87 -2.32 14.24
CA VAL A 109 -2.90 -1.33 14.75
C VAL A 109 -3.56 -0.41 15.79
N ARG A 110 -4.77 0.10 15.52
CA ARG A 110 -5.51 0.96 16.47
C ARG A 110 -5.83 0.28 17.81
N ARG A 111 -5.83 -1.05 17.86
CA ARG A 111 -6.08 -1.82 19.09
C ARG A 111 -4.81 -2.15 19.88
N LEU A 112 -3.65 -1.70 19.41
CA LEU A 112 -2.42 -1.90 20.17
C LEU A 112 -2.48 -1.16 21.52
N PRO A 113 -1.94 -1.75 22.58
CA PRO A 113 -1.83 -1.06 23.86
C PRO A 113 -0.86 0.13 23.74
N PRO A 114 -1.08 1.20 24.54
CA PRO A 114 -0.16 2.32 24.59
C PRO A 114 1.21 1.88 25.15
N GLY A 115 2.27 2.61 24.75
CA GLY A 115 3.65 2.39 25.27
C GLY A 115 4.45 1.33 24.53
N GLY A 116 3.94 0.76 23.42
CA GLY A 116 4.69 -0.14 22.54
C GLY A 116 5.62 0.60 21.56
N SER A 117 6.18 -0.14 20.59
CA SER A 117 6.96 0.44 19.50
C SER A 117 6.11 1.41 18.66
N GLN A 118 6.78 2.39 18.05
CA GLN A 118 6.11 3.33 17.16
C GLN A 118 5.58 2.59 15.91
N VAL A 119 4.29 2.80 15.59
CA VAL A 119 3.67 2.26 14.38
C VAL A 119 2.99 3.39 13.63
N VAL A 120 3.35 3.56 12.36
CA VAL A 120 2.81 4.61 11.47
C VAL A 120 2.22 3.97 10.22
N GLY A 121 0.93 4.19 9.97
CA GLY A 121 0.23 3.76 8.76
C GLY A 121 0.00 4.96 7.82
N LEU A 122 0.46 4.85 6.58
CA LEU A 122 0.31 5.89 5.57
C LEU A 122 -0.76 5.48 4.56
N ARG A 123 -1.88 6.19 4.51
CA ARG A 123 -2.99 5.96 3.57
C ARG A 123 -2.69 6.62 2.23
N TYR A 124 -1.87 5.96 1.44
CA TYR A 124 -1.50 6.47 0.12
C TYR A 124 -2.71 6.58 -0.81
N PHE A 125 -2.82 7.73 -1.46
CA PHE A 125 -3.66 7.94 -2.62
C PHE A 125 -2.95 7.42 -3.89
N ASN A 126 -3.11 8.09 -5.04
CA ASN A 126 -2.51 7.59 -6.28
C ASN A 126 -1.04 8.02 -6.35
N VAL A 127 -0.15 7.13 -5.92
CA VAL A 127 1.30 7.37 -6.02
C VAL A 127 1.73 7.20 -7.47
N TYR A 128 2.43 8.21 -8.00
CA TYR A 128 3.02 8.19 -9.32
C TYR A 128 4.50 8.55 -9.28
N GLY A 129 5.25 8.17 -10.31
CA GLY A 129 6.66 8.52 -10.42
C GLY A 129 7.42 7.63 -11.39
N GLU A 130 8.72 7.61 -11.23
CA GLU A 130 9.61 6.83 -12.07
C GLU A 130 9.44 5.32 -11.83
N ARG A 131 9.85 4.52 -12.83
CA ARG A 131 9.94 3.05 -12.75
C ARG A 131 8.61 2.33 -12.59
N GLU A 132 7.50 2.88 -13.09
CA GLU A 132 6.18 2.25 -12.99
C GLU A 132 5.92 1.15 -14.05
N GLN A 133 6.77 1.00 -15.07
CA GLN A 133 6.53 0.10 -16.19
C GLN A 133 6.30 -1.35 -15.80
N HIS A 134 6.90 -1.81 -14.70
CA HIS A 134 6.73 -3.18 -14.20
C HIS A 134 5.34 -3.46 -13.61
N LYS A 135 4.59 -2.42 -13.27
CA LYS A 135 3.25 -2.55 -12.69
C LYS A 135 2.18 -2.92 -13.72
N GLY A 136 2.50 -2.85 -15.03
CA GLY A 136 1.56 -3.14 -16.10
C GLY A 136 0.28 -2.32 -15.97
N ARG A 137 -0.90 -2.95 -15.98
CA ARG A 137 -2.21 -2.28 -15.85
C ARG A 137 -2.40 -1.51 -14.54
N MET A 138 -1.65 -1.84 -13.50
CA MET A 138 -1.73 -1.19 -12.17
C MET A 138 -0.82 0.03 -12.04
N ALA A 139 -0.10 0.41 -13.11
CA ALA A 139 0.61 1.67 -13.15
C ALA A 139 -0.36 2.87 -13.03
N SER A 140 0.15 4.02 -12.60
CA SER A 140 -0.67 5.22 -12.43
C SER A 140 -1.33 5.66 -13.74
N VAL A 141 -2.47 6.33 -13.64
CA VAL A 141 -3.11 6.92 -14.82
C VAL A 141 -2.20 7.96 -15.50
N ALA A 142 -1.36 8.65 -14.74
CA ALA A 142 -0.37 9.58 -15.28
C ALA A 142 0.62 8.85 -16.21
N TYR A 143 1.13 7.69 -15.81
CA TYR A 143 2.00 6.85 -16.64
C TYR A 143 1.29 6.36 -17.91
N HIS A 144 0.05 5.88 -17.79
CA HIS A 144 -0.73 5.42 -18.95
C HIS A 144 -1.03 6.55 -19.93
N PHE A 145 -1.47 7.71 -19.44
CA PHE A 145 -1.76 8.86 -20.32
C PHE A 145 -0.50 9.43 -20.99
N PHE A 146 0.61 9.47 -20.27
CA PHE A 146 1.89 9.85 -20.86
C PHE A 146 2.28 8.93 -22.05
N ASN A 147 2.17 7.62 -21.86
CA ASN A 147 2.49 6.67 -22.93
C ASN A 147 1.50 6.73 -24.10
N GLN A 148 0.19 6.90 -23.84
CA GLN A 148 -0.81 7.11 -24.89
C GLN A 148 -0.49 8.38 -25.70
N TYR A 149 -0.23 9.49 -25.01
CA TYR A 149 0.07 10.75 -25.68
C TYR A 149 1.32 10.65 -26.55
N ARG A 150 2.35 9.99 -26.07
CA ARG A 150 3.57 9.75 -26.87
C ARG A 150 3.35 8.88 -28.10
N ALA A 151 2.48 7.90 -28.01
CA ALA A 151 2.20 6.97 -29.10
C ALA A 151 1.17 7.50 -30.10
N GLU A 152 0.14 8.20 -29.64
CA GLU A 152 -1.05 8.53 -30.43
C GLU A 152 -1.26 10.05 -30.60
N GLY A 153 -0.54 10.91 -29.89
CA GLY A 153 -0.72 12.37 -29.87
C GLY A 153 -1.97 12.84 -29.11
N HIS A 154 -2.71 11.94 -28.49
CA HIS A 154 -3.88 12.24 -27.67
C HIS A 154 -4.03 11.21 -26.53
N VAL A 155 -4.91 11.49 -25.59
CA VAL A 155 -5.29 10.56 -24.50
C VAL A 155 -6.78 10.26 -24.57
N ARG A 156 -7.16 9.05 -24.21
CA ARG A 156 -8.57 8.61 -24.08
C ARG A 156 -8.97 8.75 -22.62
N LEU A 157 -9.88 9.66 -22.36
CA LEU A 157 -10.39 9.88 -21.04
C LEU A 157 -11.38 8.77 -20.65
N PHE A 158 -11.59 8.60 -19.36
CA PHE A 158 -12.55 7.63 -18.84
C PHE A 158 -13.97 8.05 -19.19
N GLU A 159 -14.83 7.05 -19.44
CA GLU A 159 -16.27 7.26 -19.52
C GLU A 159 -16.84 7.73 -18.17
N GLY A 160 -17.87 8.55 -18.21
CA GLY A 160 -18.51 9.11 -17.02
C GLY A 160 -19.05 8.03 -16.07
N SER A 161 -18.77 8.18 -14.79
CA SER A 161 -19.21 7.26 -13.74
C SER A 161 -19.22 7.95 -12.37
N GLY A 162 -19.98 7.41 -11.41
CA GLY A 162 -19.98 7.90 -10.04
C GLY A 162 -20.42 9.36 -9.88
N GLY A 163 -21.29 9.83 -10.78
CA GLY A 163 -21.79 11.22 -10.76
C GLY A 163 -20.92 12.22 -11.55
N TYR A 164 -19.83 11.77 -12.18
CA TYR A 164 -18.99 12.58 -13.04
C TYR A 164 -19.29 12.35 -14.51
N GLY A 165 -19.20 13.38 -15.34
CA GLY A 165 -19.22 13.29 -16.80
C GLY A 165 -17.95 12.63 -17.37
N ASN A 166 -17.93 12.46 -18.71
CA ASN A 166 -16.78 11.87 -19.40
C ASN A 166 -15.51 12.69 -19.14
N GLY A 167 -14.48 12.07 -18.60
CA GLY A 167 -13.19 12.70 -18.32
C GLY A 167 -13.17 13.64 -17.11
N GLU A 168 -14.27 13.77 -16.37
CA GLU A 168 -14.37 14.67 -15.21
C GLU A 168 -14.00 14.01 -13.87
N GLN A 169 -13.67 12.72 -13.86
CA GLN A 169 -13.28 12.00 -12.66
C GLN A 169 -12.07 12.67 -12.00
N ARG A 170 -12.14 12.84 -10.70
CA ARG A 170 -11.09 13.45 -9.89
C ARG A 170 -10.28 12.40 -9.14
N ARG A 171 -9.00 12.63 -8.99
CA ARG A 171 -8.08 11.79 -8.21
C ARG A 171 -7.04 12.67 -7.53
N ASP A 172 -6.69 12.32 -6.30
CA ASP A 172 -5.54 12.90 -5.64
C ASP A 172 -4.29 12.11 -6.01
N PHE A 173 -3.22 12.82 -6.31
CA PHE A 173 -1.94 12.25 -6.68
C PHE A 173 -0.85 12.70 -5.72
N VAL A 174 0.08 11.79 -5.43
CA VAL A 174 1.29 12.08 -4.66
C VAL A 174 2.51 11.55 -5.41
N SER A 175 3.56 12.37 -5.49
CA SER A 175 4.82 11.94 -6.09
C SER A 175 5.51 10.90 -5.21
N VAL A 176 6.08 9.87 -5.82
CA VAL A 176 6.91 8.89 -5.10
C VAL A 176 8.10 9.57 -4.42
N GLU A 177 8.63 10.64 -4.99
CA GLU A 177 9.71 11.42 -4.37
C GLU A 177 9.30 12.07 -3.06
N ASP A 178 8.05 12.55 -2.97
CA ASP A 178 7.52 13.11 -1.73
C ASP A 178 7.25 12.03 -0.69
N VAL A 179 6.75 10.88 -1.12
CA VAL A 179 6.56 9.71 -0.24
C VAL A 179 7.89 9.26 0.40
N VAL A 180 8.99 9.30 -0.34
CA VAL A 180 10.31 8.85 0.16
C VAL A 180 10.96 9.86 1.09
N LYS A 181 10.52 11.12 1.09
CA LYS A 181 11.04 12.19 1.98
C LYS A 181 10.34 12.23 3.35
N LEU A 182 9.23 11.52 3.51
CA LEU A 182 8.51 11.41 4.78
C LEU A 182 9.28 10.55 5.79
#